data_6365cecfa121bfcfe2dd06bd5efc715d
#
_entry.id   6365cecfa121bfcfe2dd06bd5efc715d
#
_cell.length_a   1.000
_cell.length_b   1.000
_cell.length_c   1.000
_cell.angle_alpha   90.00
_cell.angle_beta   90.00
_cell.angle_gamma   90.00
#
_symmetry.space_group_name_H-M   'P 1'
#
loop_
_entity.id
_entity.type
_entity.pdbx_description
1 polymer ?
#
loop_
_entity_poly.entity_id
_entity_poly.type
_entity_poly.pdbx_seq_one_letter_code
_entity_poly.pdbx_strand_id
1 'polypeptide(L)'
;FNSQNTFISKKVLPHYFLFPHIGRMDDIWASFYILSKGFKVTYNKASVFQKRNVHDLTVDMVKEFIGYEKNLKLINDLRINSNRINSYIPEKSRLAFKAYQEHFK
;
A
#
# COMPACT_ATOMS: atom_id res chain seq x y z
N PHE A 1 0.84 7.44 0.75
CA PHE A 1 2.16 7.63 0.10
C PHE A 1 2.46 6.48 -0.84
N ASN A 2 3.43 6.65 -1.69
CA ASN A 2 3.94 5.59 -2.57
C ASN A 2 5.36 5.19 -2.16
N SER A 3 5.88 4.11 -2.77
CA SER A 3 7.17 3.53 -2.40
C SER A 3 8.39 4.14 -3.11
N GLN A 4 8.22 5.08 -4.03
CA GLN A 4 9.29 5.53 -4.94
C GLN A 4 10.48 6.22 -4.26
N ASN A 5 10.23 7.01 -3.21
CA ASN A 5 11.27 7.68 -2.43
C ASN A 5 10.83 7.77 -0.98
N THR A 6 10.87 6.64 -0.29
CA THR A 6 10.31 6.51 1.06
C THR A 6 11.28 5.77 1.98
N PHE A 7 11.59 6.39 3.12
CA PHE A 7 12.29 5.73 4.21
C PHE A 7 11.29 5.05 5.14
N ILE A 8 11.52 3.79 5.43
CA ILE A 8 10.69 2.99 6.35
C ILE A 8 11.48 2.74 7.62
N SER A 9 10.98 3.18 8.76
CA SER A 9 11.61 2.88 10.05
C SER A 9 11.50 1.39 10.38
N LYS A 10 12.47 0.87 11.15
CA LYS A 10 12.51 -0.54 11.56
C LYS A 10 11.20 -1.00 12.24
N LYS A 11 10.56 -0.11 13.01
CA LYS A 11 9.29 -0.40 13.70
C LYS A 11 8.11 -0.60 12.74
N VAL A 12 8.17 -0.01 11.56
CA VAL A 12 7.11 -0.08 10.54
C VAL A 12 7.28 -1.30 9.64
N LEU A 13 8.51 -1.80 9.46
CA LEU A 13 8.82 -2.91 8.56
C LEU A 13 7.89 -4.11 8.70
N PRO A 14 7.54 -4.62 9.91
CA PRO A 14 6.64 -5.77 10.03
C PRO A 14 5.23 -5.53 9.49
N HIS A 15 4.88 -4.28 9.23
CA HIS A 15 3.56 -3.86 8.78
C HIS A 15 3.55 -3.36 7.33
N TYR A 16 4.71 -2.98 6.78
CA TYR A 16 4.81 -2.47 5.43
C TYR A 16 5.02 -3.60 4.43
N PHE A 17 3.96 -3.97 3.76
CA PHE A 17 3.96 -5.06 2.78
C PHE A 17 3.30 -4.60 1.48
N LEU A 18 4.01 -4.70 0.38
CA LEU A 18 3.47 -4.41 -0.94
C LEU A 18 2.53 -5.55 -1.34
N PHE A 19 1.23 -5.29 -1.28
CA PHE A 19 0.22 -6.32 -1.53
C PHE A 19 0.22 -6.77 -2.99
N PRO A 20 0.59 -8.01 -3.32
CA PRO A 20 0.55 -8.50 -4.69
C PRO A 20 -0.89 -8.70 -5.20
N HIS A 21 -1.04 -8.78 -6.51
CA HIS A 21 -2.30 -9.09 -7.20
C HIS A 21 -3.44 -8.06 -7.05
N ILE A 22 -3.10 -6.81 -6.78
CA ILE A 22 -4.06 -5.69 -6.70
C ILE A 22 -3.72 -4.53 -7.65
N GLY A 23 -3.09 -4.86 -8.78
CA GLY A 23 -2.71 -3.87 -9.78
C GLY A 23 -1.67 -2.88 -9.25
N ARG A 24 -1.90 -1.60 -9.49
CA ARG A 24 -1.00 -0.50 -9.07
C ARG A 24 -1.31 0.03 -7.66
N MET A 25 -2.13 -0.67 -6.90
CA MET A 25 -2.50 -0.27 -5.53
C MET A 25 -1.65 -0.93 -4.45
N ASP A 26 -0.65 -1.71 -4.81
CA ASP A 26 0.21 -2.48 -3.91
C ASP A 26 0.83 -1.64 -2.79
N ASP A 27 1.51 -0.56 -3.13
CA ASP A 27 2.14 0.35 -2.17
C ASP A 27 1.14 1.37 -1.57
N ILE A 28 0.14 1.78 -2.33
CA ILE A 28 -0.89 2.72 -1.86
C ILE A 28 -1.72 2.08 -0.73
N TRP A 29 -2.16 0.84 -0.91
CA TRP A 29 -2.91 0.13 0.13
C TRP A 29 -2.03 -0.25 1.33
N ALA A 30 -0.74 -0.55 1.09
CA ALA A 30 0.23 -0.70 2.16
C ALA A 30 0.32 0.58 3.01
N SER A 31 0.33 1.76 2.37
CA SER A 31 0.36 3.03 3.08
C SER A 31 -0.92 3.29 3.88
N PHE A 32 -2.10 2.97 3.34
CA PHE A 32 -3.36 3.08 4.08
C PHE A 32 -3.39 2.17 5.31
N TYR A 33 -2.88 0.94 5.16
CA TYR A 33 -2.77 -0.01 6.26
C TYR A 33 -1.85 0.52 7.38
N ILE A 34 -0.67 1.04 7.04
CA ILE A 34 0.27 1.62 8.00
C ILE A 34 -0.35 2.79 8.76
N LEU A 35 -1.01 3.70 8.06
CA LEU A 35 -1.70 4.83 8.68
C LEU A 35 -2.80 4.36 9.64
N SER A 36 -3.52 3.31 9.30
CA SER A 36 -4.56 2.72 10.17
C SER A 36 -3.99 2.08 11.43
N LYS A 37 -2.71 1.70 11.42
CA LYS A 37 -1.96 1.21 12.60
C LYS A 37 -1.45 2.34 13.51
N GLY A 38 -1.71 3.60 13.16
CA GLY A 38 -1.30 4.75 13.94
C GLY A 38 0.12 5.26 13.64
N PHE A 39 0.81 4.71 12.65
CA PHE A 39 2.09 5.24 12.19
C PHE A 39 1.88 6.56 11.46
N LYS A 40 2.87 7.46 11.58
CA LYS A 40 2.84 8.78 10.95
C LYS A 40 3.73 8.80 9.71
N VAL A 41 3.28 9.54 8.69
CA VAL A 41 4.07 9.89 7.51
C VAL A 41 4.51 11.33 7.63
N THR A 42 5.81 11.57 7.39
CA THR A 42 6.38 12.90 7.31
C THR A 42 6.97 13.13 5.93
N TYR A 43 6.91 14.34 5.44
CA TYR A 43 7.46 14.73 4.15
C TYR A 43 8.65 15.68 4.37
N ASN A 44 9.76 15.38 3.69
CA ASN A 44 10.96 16.22 3.65
C ASN A 44 11.02 17.02 2.36
N LYS A 45 12.04 17.89 2.26
CA LYS A 45 12.38 18.54 0.99
C LYS A 45 12.65 17.49 -0.08
N ALA A 46 12.31 17.81 -1.33
CA ALA A 46 12.61 16.96 -2.46
C ALA A 46 14.12 16.65 -2.54
N SER A 47 14.46 15.37 -2.56
CA SER A 47 15.84 14.87 -2.56
C SER A 47 16.20 14.10 -3.82
N VAL A 48 15.22 13.74 -4.64
CA VAL A 48 15.41 13.00 -5.89
C VAL A 48 14.59 13.61 -7.01
N PHE A 49 15.10 13.46 -8.21
CA PHE A 49 14.41 13.81 -9.46
C PHE A 49 14.07 12.52 -10.21
N GLN A 50 12.82 12.37 -10.64
CA GLN A 50 12.37 11.25 -11.45
C GLN A 50 12.07 11.71 -12.88
N LYS A 51 12.83 11.22 -13.85
CA LYS A 51 12.47 11.32 -15.26
C LYS A 51 11.52 10.17 -15.59
N ARG A 52 10.28 10.51 -15.91
CA ARG A 52 9.27 9.50 -16.30
C ARG A 52 9.41 9.16 -17.78
N ASN A 53 9.27 7.88 -18.10
CA ASN A 53 9.04 7.43 -19.46
C ASN A 53 7.63 7.81 -19.93
N VAL A 54 7.43 7.83 -21.24
CA VAL A 54 6.08 7.97 -21.82
C VAL A 54 5.25 6.77 -21.38
N HIS A 55 4.09 7.01 -20.78
CA HIS A 55 3.16 5.99 -20.32
C HIS A 55 1.90 5.98 -21.18
N ASP A 56 1.36 4.81 -21.45
CA ASP A 56 0.01 4.66 -21.96
C ASP A 56 -0.97 4.79 -20.78
N LEU A 57 -1.62 5.94 -20.70
CA LEU A 57 -2.56 6.25 -19.61
C LEU A 57 -3.75 5.28 -19.56
N THR A 58 -4.16 4.74 -20.71
CA THR A 58 -5.28 3.77 -20.77
C THR A 58 -4.89 2.45 -20.09
N VAL A 59 -3.68 1.96 -20.34
CA VAL A 59 -3.15 0.77 -19.69
C VAL A 59 -2.99 0.98 -18.19
N ASP A 60 -2.52 2.15 -17.79
CA ASP A 60 -2.36 2.51 -16.38
C ASP A 60 -3.73 2.59 -15.67
N MET A 61 -4.72 3.21 -16.28
CA MET A 61 -6.09 3.31 -15.74
C MET A 61 -6.72 1.95 -15.46
N VAL A 62 -6.55 0.98 -16.34
CA VAL A 62 -7.05 -0.39 -16.13
C VAL A 62 -6.45 -1.01 -14.86
N LYS A 63 -5.15 -0.81 -14.63
CA LYS A 63 -4.45 -1.32 -13.44
C LYS A 63 -4.78 -0.55 -12.16
N GLU A 64 -5.26 0.69 -12.29
CA GLU A 64 -5.64 1.56 -11.18
C GLU A 64 -7.12 1.48 -10.83
N PHE A 65 -7.94 0.86 -11.68
CA PHE A 65 -9.41 0.82 -11.54
C PHE A 65 -9.87 0.31 -10.18
N ILE A 66 -9.20 -0.72 -9.64
CA ILE A 66 -9.50 -1.25 -8.31
C ILE A 66 -9.38 -0.17 -7.20
N GLY A 67 -8.44 0.76 -7.37
CA GLY A 67 -8.27 1.90 -6.47
C GLY A 67 -9.45 2.88 -6.58
N TYR A 68 -9.83 3.26 -7.79
CA TYR A 68 -10.97 4.15 -8.02
C TYR A 68 -12.27 3.58 -7.43
N GLU A 69 -12.45 2.28 -7.55
CA GLU A 69 -13.63 1.60 -7.02
C GLU A 69 -13.62 1.47 -5.49
N LYS A 70 -12.47 1.18 -4.88
CA LYS A 70 -12.39 0.65 -3.51
C LYS A 70 -11.68 1.53 -2.49
N ASN A 71 -10.84 2.50 -2.90
CA ASN A 71 -10.01 3.26 -1.98
C ASN A 71 -10.80 3.94 -0.87
N LEU A 72 -11.90 4.62 -1.19
CA LEU A 72 -12.67 5.36 -0.19
C LEU A 72 -13.30 4.42 0.85
N LYS A 73 -13.87 3.32 0.39
CA LYS A 73 -14.47 2.30 1.28
C LYS A 73 -13.39 1.64 2.14
N LEU A 74 -12.26 1.28 1.54
CA LEU A 74 -11.12 0.70 2.26
C LEU A 74 -10.62 1.63 3.37
N ILE A 75 -10.40 2.91 3.08
CA ILE A 75 -9.93 3.89 4.08
C ILE A 75 -10.90 3.97 5.25
N ASN A 76 -12.21 4.03 4.98
CA ASN A 76 -13.23 4.08 6.03
C ASN A 76 -13.24 2.81 6.89
N ASP A 77 -13.14 1.64 6.26
CA ASP A 77 -13.09 0.37 6.96
C ASP A 77 -11.81 0.21 7.81
N LEU A 78 -10.67 0.64 7.28
CA LEU A 78 -9.40 0.62 8.01
C LEU A 78 -9.39 1.53 9.23
N ARG A 79 -10.12 2.64 9.22
CA ARG A 79 -10.29 3.52 10.39
C ARG A 79 -11.00 2.82 11.54
N ILE A 80 -11.88 1.88 11.24
CA ILE A 80 -12.59 1.07 12.24
C ILE A 80 -11.69 -0.05 12.76
N ASN A 81 -11.06 -0.80 11.85
CA ASN A 81 -10.17 -1.91 12.18
C ASN A 81 -9.19 -2.19 11.03
N SER A 82 -7.90 -2.10 11.32
CA SER A 82 -6.83 -2.35 10.33
C SER A 82 -6.89 -3.76 9.72
N ASN A 83 -7.40 -4.77 10.44
CA ASN A 83 -7.53 -6.13 9.92
C ASN A 83 -8.53 -6.27 8.77
N ARG A 84 -9.38 -5.27 8.56
CA ARG A 84 -10.30 -5.23 7.41
C ARG A 84 -9.61 -5.19 6.06
N ILE A 85 -8.31 -4.85 6.00
CA ILE A 85 -7.50 -5.00 4.77
C ILE A 85 -7.67 -6.39 4.17
N ASN A 86 -7.78 -7.43 4.99
CA ASN A 86 -7.91 -8.82 4.54
C ASN A 86 -9.17 -9.09 3.69
N SER A 87 -10.20 -8.26 3.80
CA SER A 87 -11.42 -8.38 2.99
C SER A 87 -11.28 -7.77 1.59
N TYR A 88 -10.22 -7.01 1.35
CA TYR A 88 -9.97 -6.27 0.11
C TYR A 88 -8.91 -6.92 -0.76
N ILE A 89 -7.99 -7.67 -0.17
CA ILE A 89 -6.87 -8.32 -0.87
C ILE A 89 -7.21 -9.77 -1.21
N PRO A 90 -6.70 -10.30 -2.33
CA PRO A 90 -6.88 -11.70 -2.71
C PRO A 90 -6.29 -12.67 -1.67
N GLU A 91 -6.75 -13.91 -1.67
CA GLU A 91 -6.28 -14.94 -0.74
C GLU A 91 -4.75 -15.13 -0.80
N LYS A 92 -4.19 -15.21 -2.00
CA LYS A 92 -2.73 -15.31 -2.19
C LYS A 92 -1.97 -14.17 -1.53
N SER A 93 -2.50 -12.96 -1.62
CA SER A 93 -1.93 -11.78 -0.98
C SER A 93 -2.02 -11.86 0.54
N ARG A 94 -3.14 -12.35 1.09
CA ARG A 94 -3.31 -12.56 2.54
C ARG A 94 -2.33 -13.58 3.09
N LEU A 95 -2.16 -14.71 2.39
CA LEU A 95 -1.21 -15.75 2.79
C LEU A 95 0.23 -15.24 2.78
N ALA A 96 0.61 -14.51 1.73
CA ALA A 96 1.94 -13.89 1.63
C ALA A 96 2.16 -12.85 2.73
N PHE A 97 1.16 -12.03 3.03
CA PHE A 97 1.24 -11.02 4.09
C PHE A 97 1.40 -11.67 5.47
N LYS A 98 0.65 -12.73 5.74
CA LYS A 98 0.77 -13.50 6.99
C LYS A 98 2.18 -14.08 7.14
N ALA A 99 2.71 -14.74 6.10
CA ALA A 99 4.06 -15.29 6.10
C ALA A 99 5.12 -14.19 6.31
N TYR A 100 4.95 -13.03 5.68
CA TYR A 100 5.82 -11.88 5.90
C TYR A 100 5.82 -11.42 7.37
N GLN A 101 4.65 -11.31 8.00
CA GLN A 101 4.54 -10.90 9.40
C GLN A 101 5.16 -11.93 10.36
N GLU A 102 5.01 -13.23 10.08
CA GLU A 102 5.61 -14.30 10.86
C GLU A 102 7.15 -14.22 10.88
N HIS A 103 7.76 -13.73 9.80
CA HIS A 103 9.21 -13.54 9.71
C HIS A 103 9.76 -12.56 10.76
N PHE A 104 8.96 -11.65 11.28
CA PHE A 104 9.35 -10.65 12.28
C PHE A 104 9.02 -11.04 13.73
N LYS A 105 8.42 -12.16 13.94
CA LYS A 105 8.16 -12.70 15.28
C LYS A 105 9.38 -13.47 15.78
#